data_330d096754129d77665c91ce0f7bacf4
#
_entry.id   330d096754129d77665c91ce0f7bacf4
#
_cell.length_a   1.000
_cell.length_b   1.000
_cell.length_c   1.000
_cell.angle_alpha   90.00
_cell.angle_beta   90.00
_cell.angle_gamma   90.00
#
_symmetry.space_group_name_H-M   'P 1'
#
loop_
_entity.id
_entity.type
_entity.pdbx_description
1 polymer ?
#
loop_
_entity_poly.entity_id
_entity_poly.type
_entity_poly.pdbx_seq_one_letter_code
_entity_poly.pdbx_strand_id
1 'polypeptide(L)'
;MTYYGGKQLADAFRTVRGNTLKIAAEIPESQYDFKPAAECRSIGKLLAHIAISTGIQHQIQSNKIDDLTKVNFAEMFGRIVAEEAKPRTKAETIEFLKTEGDKFAAFLESLPESFLAENVSMAPGAPGPATKTRFEMLLGPKEHEMHHRGQLMTIQRMIGQVPHLTRQMQERMAQMQAAAGAQATR
;
A
#
# COMPACT_ATOMS: atom_id res chain seq x y z
N MET A 1 -21.42 -18.58 1.65
CA MET A 1 -20.93 -17.86 0.42
C MET A 1 -20.06 -16.72 0.90
N THR A 2 -18.77 -16.74 0.58
CA THR A 2 -17.84 -15.70 1.02
C THR A 2 -17.83 -14.59 0.00
N TYR A 3 -18.20 -13.39 0.41
CA TYR A 3 -18.15 -12.23 -0.47
C TYR A 3 -16.74 -11.63 -0.56
N TYR A 4 -15.94 -11.80 0.49
CA TYR A 4 -14.60 -11.22 0.58
C TYR A 4 -13.75 -12.02 1.56
N GLY A 5 -12.77 -12.74 1.07
CA GLY A 5 -11.86 -13.59 1.84
C GLY A 5 -10.39 -13.31 1.52
N GLY A 6 -9.51 -14.23 1.89
CA GLY A 6 -8.06 -14.10 1.70
C GLY A 6 -7.67 -13.82 0.25
N LYS A 7 -8.28 -14.53 -0.71
CA LYS A 7 -8.04 -14.29 -2.14
C LYS A 7 -8.41 -12.88 -2.57
N GLN A 8 -9.57 -12.38 -2.18
CA GLN A 8 -10.03 -11.03 -2.55
C GLN A 8 -9.18 -9.94 -1.88
N LEU A 9 -8.72 -10.16 -0.62
CA LEU A 9 -7.75 -9.29 0.04
C LEU A 9 -6.45 -9.23 -0.77
N ALA A 10 -5.92 -10.38 -1.19
CA ALA A 10 -4.70 -10.48 -1.97
C ALA A 10 -4.83 -9.77 -3.33
N ASP A 11 -5.91 -10.03 -4.07
CA ASP A 11 -6.16 -9.43 -5.39
C ASP A 11 -6.30 -7.91 -5.31
N ALA A 12 -7.04 -7.43 -4.30
CA ALA A 12 -7.19 -5.99 -4.05
C ALA A 12 -5.85 -5.33 -3.67
N PHE A 13 -5.04 -5.99 -2.84
CA PHE A 13 -3.70 -5.54 -2.47
C PHE A 13 -2.75 -5.51 -3.68
N ARG A 14 -2.70 -6.58 -4.49
CA ARG A 14 -1.90 -6.64 -5.73
C ARG A 14 -2.22 -5.48 -6.68
N THR A 15 -3.51 -5.15 -6.81
CA THR A 15 -3.95 -4.02 -7.64
C THR A 15 -3.38 -2.69 -7.13
N VAL A 16 -3.41 -2.45 -5.83
CA VAL A 16 -2.86 -1.23 -5.24
C VAL A 16 -1.34 -1.19 -5.39
N ARG A 17 -0.64 -2.28 -5.04
CA ARG A 17 0.81 -2.41 -5.16
C ARG A 17 1.29 -2.26 -6.61
N GLY A 18 0.58 -2.85 -7.56
CA GLY A 18 0.89 -2.70 -9.00
C GLY A 18 0.84 -1.22 -9.46
N ASN A 19 -0.12 -0.45 -8.97
CA ASN A 19 -0.19 0.98 -9.24
C ASN A 19 0.96 1.76 -8.57
N THR A 20 1.34 1.41 -7.34
CA THR A 20 2.48 2.02 -6.64
C THR A 20 3.80 1.72 -7.37
N LEU A 21 4.01 0.47 -7.80
CA LEU A 21 5.17 0.07 -8.60
C LEU A 21 5.27 0.85 -9.92
N LYS A 22 4.14 1.06 -10.58
CA LYS A 22 4.09 1.87 -11.82
C LYS A 22 4.47 3.32 -11.56
N ILE A 23 3.98 3.93 -10.48
CA ILE A 23 4.39 5.28 -10.07
C ILE A 23 5.90 5.33 -9.80
N ALA A 24 6.43 4.38 -9.02
CA ALA A 24 7.85 4.30 -8.72
C ALA A 24 8.69 4.20 -10.00
N ALA A 25 8.29 3.36 -10.95
CA ALA A 25 8.99 3.18 -12.22
C ALA A 25 8.98 4.46 -13.09
N GLU A 26 7.88 5.20 -13.12
CA GLU A 26 7.73 6.42 -13.92
C GLU A 26 8.52 7.62 -13.37
N ILE A 27 8.71 7.73 -12.06
CA ILE A 27 9.49 8.83 -11.46
C ILE A 27 10.96 8.67 -11.81
N PRO A 28 11.64 9.71 -12.37
CA PRO A 28 13.06 9.66 -12.66
C PRO A 28 13.90 9.44 -11.39
N GLU A 29 15.00 8.69 -11.49
CA GLU A 29 15.87 8.41 -10.34
C GLU A 29 16.42 9.71 -9.71
N SER A 30 16.74 10.72 -10.52
CA SER A 30 17.18 12.04 -10.07
C SER A 30 16.18 12.78 -9.17
N GLN A 31 14.93 12.31 -9.11
CA GLN A 31 13.88 12.88 -8.27
C GLN A 31 13.63 12.07 -6.98
N TYR A 32 14.32 10.94 -6.77
CA TYR A 32 14.08 10.10 -5.60
C TYR A 32 14.40 10.76 -4.26
N ASP A 33 15.28 11.78 -4.28
CA ASP A 33 15.60 12.59 -3.09
C ASP A 33 14.71 13.82 -2.92
N PHE A 34 13.81 14.09 -3.87
CA PHE A 34 12.86 15.21 -3.76
C PHE A 34 11.96 15.04 -2.55
N LYS A 35 11.79 16.13 -1.80
CA LYS A 35 10.88 16.27 -0.67
C LYS A 35 9.90 17.40 -0.93
N PRO A 36 8.59 17.20 -0.75
CA PRO A 36 7.62 18.28 -0.91
C PRO A 36 7.73 19.38 0.17
N ALA A 37 8.23 19.01 1.37
CA ALA A 37 8.55 19.92 2.47
C ALA A 37 9.68 19.32 3.32
N ALA A 38 10.32 20.13 4.16
CA ALA A 38 11.51 19.73 4.93
C ALA A 38 11.25 18.51 5.85
N GLU A 39 10.09 18.48 6.49
CA GLU A 39 9.65 17.41 7.40
C GLU A 39 9.10 16.18 6.69
N CYS A 40 8.88 16.26 5.38
CA CYS A 40 8.37 15.13 4.60
C CYS A 40 9.46 14.11 4.28
N ARG A 41 9.05 12.86 4.08
CA ARG A 41 9.90 11.85 3.46
C ARG A 41 10.24 12.26 2.02
N SER A 42 11.44 11.92 1.57
CA SER A 42 11.73 11.95 0.14
C SER A 42 10.93 10.85 -0.58
N ILE A 43 10.82 10.94 -1.91
CA ILE A 43 10.12 9.94 -2.73
C ILE A 43 10.67 8.54 -2.45
N GLY A 44 11.99 8.35 -2.47
CA GLY A 44 12.61 7.05 -2.20
C GLY A 44 12.30 6.52 -0.81
N LYS A 45 12.35 7.38 0.22
CA LYS A 45 11.98 7.01 1.59
C LYS A 45 10.50 6.70 1.74
N LEU A 46 9.62 7.42 1.05
CA LEU A 46 8.18 7.15 1.06
C LEU A 46 7.87 5.80 0.42
N LEU A 47 8.53 5.47 -0.69
CA LEU A 47 8.39 4.17 -1.35
C LEU A 47 8.93 3.03 -0.47
N ALA A 48 10.08 3.22 0.18
CA ALA A 48 10.61 2.27 1.16
C ALA A 48 9.66 2.08 2.35
N HIS A 49 9.08 3.16 2.87
CA HIS A 49 8.07 3.12 3.93
C HIS A 49 6.84 2.29 3.53
N ILE A 50 6.34 2.47 2.31
CA ILE A 50 5.23 1.66 1.78
C ILE A 50 5.61 0.17 1.71
N ALA A 51 6.82 -0.16 1.29
CA ALA A 51 7.29 -1.54 1.22
C ALA A 51 7.31 -2.20 2.62
N ILE A 52 7.86 -1.50 3.61
CA ILE A 52 8.07 -2.02 4.97
C ILE A 52 6.76 -2.15 5.75
N SER A 53 5.81 -1.24 5.52
CA SER A 53 4.60 -1.10 6.35
C SER A 53 3.75 -2.38 6.38
N THR A 54 3.76 -3.17 5.32
CA THR A 54 3.07 -4.48 5.26
C THR A 54 3.65 -5.49 6.25
N GLY A 55 4.94 -5.35 6.60
CA GLY A 55 5.66 -6.25 7.50
C GLY A 55 5.07 -6.29 8.92
N ILE A 56 4.50 -5.19 9.41
CA ILE A 56 3.84 -5.14 10.73
C ILE A 56 2.68 -6.13 10.77
N GLN A 57 1.75 -5.99 9.85
CA GLN A 57 0.58 -6.87 9.80
C GLN A 57 0.98 -8.31 9.47
N HIS A 58 1.94 -8.50 8.57
CA HIS A 58 2.45 -9.83 8.29
C HIS A 58 3.01 -10.50 9.56
N GLN A 59 3.81 -9.77 10.35
CA GLN A 59 4.39 -10.31 11.60
C GLN A 59 3.32 -10.62 12.65
N ILE A 60 2.35 -9.71 12.87
CA ILE A 60 1.26 -9.90 13.83
C ILE A 60 0.43 -11.13 13.46
N GLN A 61 0.03 -11.23 12.20
CA GLN A 61 -0.88 -12.26 11.76
C GLN A 61 -0.23 -13.63 11.57
N SER A 62 1.01 -13.69 11.05
CA SER A 62 1.75 -14.95 10.89
C SER A 62 2.13 -15.58 12.24
N ASN A 63 2.39 -14.75 13.26
CA ASN A 63 2.62 -15.20 14.63
C ASN A 63 1.32 -15.43 15.42
N LYS A 64 0.15 -15.30 14.78
CA LYS A 64 -1.18 -15.49 15.38
C LYS A 64 -1.38 -14.69 16.67
N ILE A 65 -0.80 -13.49 16.74
CA ILE A 65 -0.97 -12.61 17.90
C ILE A 65 -2.45 -12.22 17.99
N ASP A 66 -3.07 -12.48 19.13
CA ASP A 66 -4.48 -12.22 19.42
C ASP A 66 -4.70 -11.09 20.43
N ASP A 67 -3.59 -10.58 21.01
CA ASP A 67 -3.60 -9.53 22.02
C ASP A 67 -2.45 -8.54 21.77
N LEU A 68 -2.78 -7.37 21.22
CA LEU A 68 -1.80 -6.33 20.91
C LEU A 68 -1.27 -5.61 22.15
N THR A 69 -1.85 -5.81 23.33
CA THR A 69 -1.28 -5.25 24.58
C THR A 69 0.08 -5.87 24.92
N LYS A 70 0.38 -7.05 24.37
CA LYS A 70 1.62 -7.81 24.58
C LYS A 70 2.69 -7.50 23.51
N VAL A 71 2.37 -6.68 22.51
CA VAL A 71 3.30 -6.35 21.41
C VAL A 71 4.21 -5.18 21.80
N ASN A 72 5.52 -5.37 21.65
CA ASN A 72 6.47 -4.27 21.78
C ASN A 72 6.50 -3.42 20.49
N PHE A 73 5.53 -2.51 20.37
CA PHE A 73 5.45 -1.61 19.23
C PHE A 73 6.64 -0.68 19.09
N ALA A 74 7.27 -0.27 20.19
CA ALA A 74 8.45 0.60 20.15
C ALA A 74 9.61 -0.08 19.42
N GLU A 75 9.86 -1.35 19.71
CA GLU A 75 10.87 -2.14 19.01
C GLU A 75 10.51 -2.36 17.54
N MET A 76 9.25 -2.68 17.26
CA MET A 76 8.75 -2.89 15.90
C MET A 76 8.90 -1.63 15.03
N PHE A 77 8.50 -0.46 15.55
CA PHE A 77 8.68 0.83 14.87
C PHE A 77 10.16 1.21 14.74
N GLY A 78 10.99 0.92 15.74
CA GLY A 78 12.44 1.14 15.66
C GLY A 78 13.08 0.37 14.49
N ARG A 79 12.66 -0.87 14.26
CA ARG A 79 13.12 -1.67 13.10
C ARG A 79 12.67 -1.06 11.77
N ILE A 80 11.44 -0.57 11.69
CA ILE A 80 10.91 0.10 10.50
C ILE A 80 11.72 1.35 10.18
N VAL A 81 11.95 2.21 11.17
CA VAL A 81 12.74 3.45 11.00
C VAL A 81 14.16 3.13 10.53
N ALA A 82 14.80 2.10 11.13
CA ALA A 82 16.12 1.67 10.74
C ALA A 82 16.17 1.14 9.30
N GLU A 83 15.17 0.37 8.89
CA GLU A 83 15.07 -0.16 7.52
C GLU A 83 14.79 0.95 6.51
N GLU A 84 13.88 1.89 6.83
CA GLU A 84 13.58 3.06 5.99
C GLU A 84 14.80 3.96 5.78
N ALA A 85 15.70 4.04 6.77
CA ALA A 85 16.90 4.86 6.70
C ALA A 85 17.98 4.31 5.75
N LYS A 86 17.92 3.04 5.38
CA LYS A 86 18.92 2.43 4.48
C LYS A 86 18.91 3.12 3.11
N PRO A 87 20.09 3.50 2.57
CA PRO A 87 20.16 4.03 1.22
C PRO A 87 19.77 2.97 0.20
N ARG A 88 19.04 3.36 -0.83
CA ARG A 88 18.63 2.50 -1.93
C ARG A 88 18.62 3.29 -3.24
N THR A 89 19.10 2.68 -4.30
CA THR A 89 18.87 3.12 -5.67
C THR A 89 17.39 2.99 -6.03
N LYS A 90 16.97 3.61 -7.14
CA LYS A 90 15.62 3.40 -7.70
C LYS A 90 15.32 1.91 -7.93
N ALA A 91 16.26 1.18 -8.55
CA ALA A 91 16.10 -0.23 -8.86
C ALA A 91 15.90 -1.07 -7.59
N GLU A 92 16.73 -0.86 -6.57
CA GLU A 92 16.61 -1.54 -5.27
C GLU A 92 15.31 -1.20 -4.55
N THR A 93 14.85 0.05 -4.63
CA THR A 93 13.57 0.47 -4.05
C THR A 93 12.38 -0.22 -4.73
N ILE A 94 12.38 -0.32 -6.06
CA ILE A 94 11.33 -1.00 -6.82
C ILE A 94 11.33 -2.51 -6.52
N GLU A 95 12.50 -3.14 -6.49
CA GLU A 95 12.61 -4.55 -6.15
C GLU A 95 12.16 -4.84 -4.72
N PHE A 96 12.49 -3.96 -3.78
CA PHE A 96 12.03 -4.05 -2.40
C PHE A 96 10.51 -3.93 -2.28
N LEU A 97 9.90 -2.95 -2.97
CA LEU A 97 8.43 -2.84 -3.07
C LEU A 97 7.80 -4.11 -3.62
N LYS A 98 8.36 -4.65 -4.71
CA LYS A 98 7.86 -5.84 -5.37
C LYS A 98 7.95 -7.05 -4.44
N THR A 99 9.12 -7.33 -3.90
CA THR A 99 9.39 -8.49 -3.04
C THR A 99 8.51 -8.51 -1.80
N GLU A 100 8.43 -7.40 -1.05
CA GLU A 100 7.58 -7.31 0.14
C GLU A 100 6.08 -7.36 -0.22
N GLY A 101 5.71 -6.79 -1.36
CA GLY A 101 4.34 -6.87 -1.88
C GLY A 101 3.92 -8.28 -2.26
N ASP A 102 4.74 -8.99 -3.02
CA ASP A 102 4.47 -10.37 -3.46
C ASP A 102 4.38 -11.31 -2.25
N LYS A 103 5.29 -11.18 -1.29
CA LYS A 103 5.30 -11.92 -0.03
C LYS A 103 4.01 -11.70 0.78
N PHE A 104 3.59 -10.45 0.94
CA PHE A 104 2.38 -10.13 1.68
C PHE A 104 1.11 -10.59 0.94
N ALA A 105 1.04 -10.42 -0.37
CA ALA A 105 -0.08 -10.91 -1.19
C ALA A 105 -0.23 -12.44 -1.11
N ALA A 106 0.87 -13.19 -1.20
CA ALA A 106 0.86 -14.64 -1.04
C ALA A 106 0.38 -15.06 0.36
N PHE A 107 0.82 -14.35 1.39
CA PHE A 107 0.34 -14.56 2.75
C PHE A 107 -1.17 -14.34 2.86
N LEU A 108 -1.70 -13.21 2.37
CA LEU A 108 -3.15 -12.93 2.38
C LEU A 108 -3.94 -14.04 1.68
N GLU A 109 -3.48 -14.48 0.52
CA GLU A 109 -4.15 -15.51 -0.29
C GLU A 109 -4.25 -16.87 0.42
N SER A 110 -3.29 -17.16 1.31
CA SER A 110 -3.24 -18.40 2.08
C SER A 110 -4.20 -18.46 3.29
N LEU A 111 -4.79 -17.32 3.68
CA LEU A 111 -5.56 -17.22 4.91
C LEU A 111 -6.99 -17.80 4.76
N PRO A 112 -7.38 -18.78 5.59
CA PRO A 112 -8.74 -19.30 5.59
C PRO A 112 -9.73 -18.33 6.26
N GLU A 113 -11.01 -18.44 5.91
CA GLU A 113 -12.07 -17.60 6.46
C GLU A 113 -12.17 -17.68 7.98
N SER A 114 -11.97 -18.87 8.55
CA SER A 114 -11.98 -19.06 10.00
C SER A 114 -10.93 -18.22 10.71
N PHE A 115 -9.73 -18.11 10.12
CA PHE A 115 -8.67 -17.24 10.65
C PHE A 115 -9.05 -15.75 10.53
N LEU A 116 -9.61 -15.35 9.39
CA LEU A 116 -10.03 -13.95 9.18
C LEU A 116 -11.12 -13.49 10.14
N ALA A 117 -11.95 -14.42 10.63
CA ALA A 117 -13.03 -14.15 11.60
C ALA A 117 -12.55 -14.07 13.06
N GLU A 118 -11.30 -14.46 13.37
CA GLU A 118 -10.79 -14.39 14.73
C GLU A 118 -10.66 -12.94 15.22
N ASN A 119 -11.02 -12.72 16.49
CA ASN A 119 -10.88 -11.42 17.14
C ASN A 119 -9.47 -11.22 17.70
N VAL A 120 -9.00 -9.98 17.63
CA VAL A 120 -7.72 -9.51 18.20
C VAL A 120 -8.01 -8.36 19.15
N SER A 121 -7.49 -8.43 20.38
CA SER A 121 -7.57 -7.34 21.36
C SER A 121 -6.64 -6.20 20.96
N MET A 122 -7.19 -4.99 20.87
CA MET A 122 -6.42 -3.80 20.47
C MET A 122 -5.63 -3.24 21.65
N ALA A 123 -4.52 -2.56 21.36
CA ALA A 123 -3.72 -1.89 22.38
C ALA A 123 -4.52 -0.75 23.05
N PRO A 124 -4.33 -0.47 24.35
CA PRO A 124 -4.96 0.65 25.03
C PRO A 124 -4.65 1.98 24.34
N GLY A 125 -5.68 2.80 24.14
CA GLY A 125 -5.55 4.09 23.43
C GLY A 125 -5.51 4.00 21.91
N ALA A 126 -5.58 2.79 21.33
CA ALA A 126 -5.77 2.65 19.88
C ALA A 126 -7.13 3.23 19.45
N PRO A 127 -7.20 3.95 18.34
CA PRO A 127 -8.47 4.47 17.84
C PRO A 127 -9.41 3.36 17.40
N GLY A 128 -10.70 3.46 17.78
CA GLY A 128 -11.74 2.51 17.38
C GLY A 128 -12.11 1.51 18.47
N PRO A 129 -12.72 0.37 18.13
CA PRO A 129 -13.20 -0.61 19.09
C PRO A 129 -12.06 -1.33 19.83
N ALA A 130 -12.35 -1.85 21.02
CA ALA A 130 -11.40 -2.61 21.83
C ALA A 130 -10.95 -3.94 21.20
N THR A 131 -11.73 -4.46 20.28
CA THR A 131 -11.41 -5.67 19.51
C THR A 131 -11.70 -5.43 18.02
N LYS A 132 -10.91 -6.04 17.15
CA LYS A 132 -11.14 -6.10 15.71
C LYS A 132 -10.95 -7.53 15.23
N THR A 133 -11.66 -7.90 14.18
CA THR A 133 -11.34 -9.14 13.47
C THR A 133 -10.01 -9.02 12.75
N ARG A 134 -9.34 -10.15 12.50
CA ARG A 134 -8.13 -10.16 11.67
C ARG A 134 -8.40 -9.61 10.26
N PHE A 135 -9.60 -9.87 9.74
CA PHE A 135 -10.04 -9.32 8.48
C PHE A 135 -10.00 -7.78 8.49
N GLU A 136 -10.61 -7.13 9.50
CA GLU A 136 -10.60 -5.66 9.64
C GLU A 136 -9.16 -5.11 9.74
N MET A 137 -8.29 -5.81 10.48
CA MET A 137 -6.88 -5.40 10.60
C MET A 137 -6.14 -5.52 9.25
N LEU A 138 -6.45 -6.55 8.45
CA LEU A 138 -5.80 -6.81 7.16
C LEU A 138 -6.28 -5.89 6.03
N LEU A 139 -7.34 -5.12 6.22
CA LEU A 139 -7.69 -4.00 5.33
C LEU A 139 -6.67 -2.85 5.44
N GLY A 140 -6.12 -2.62 6.63
CA GLY A 140 -5.23 -1.50 6.93
C GLY A 140 -4.02 -1.37 6.01
N PRO A 141 -3.23 -2.41 5.70
CA PRO A 141 -2.09 -2.30 4.79
C PRO A 141 -2.42 -1.74 3.41
N LYS A 142 -3.55 -2.16 2.82
CA LYS A 142 -4.02 -1.62 1.54
C LYS A 142 -4.42 -0.15 1.66
N GLU A 143 -5.16 0.20 2.70
CA GLU A 143 -5.61 1.57 2.96
C GLU A 143 -4.43 2.51 3.20
N HIS A 144 -3.46 2.08 3.99
CA HIS A 144 -2.21 2.80 4.24
C HIS A 144 -1.42 3.05 2.95
N GLU A 145 -1.29 2.03 2.09
CA GLU A 145 -0.63 2.19 0.80
C GLU A 145 -1.41 3.15 -0.13
N MET A 146 -2.74 3.07 -0.15
CA MET A 146 -3.58 3.99 -0.92
C MET A 146 -3.42 5.44 -0.45
N HIS A 147 -3.31 5.68 0.86
CA HIS A 147 -3.02 6.99 1.43
C HIS A 147 -1.69 7.54 0.89
N HIS A 148 -0.61 6.77 0.98
CA HIS A 148 0.70 7.19 0.49
C HIS A 148 0.79 7.26 -1.04
N ARG A 149 0.06 6.41 -1.76
CA ARG A 149 -0.06 6.52 -3.20
C ARG A 149 -0.69 7.85 -3.62
N GLY A 150 -1.70 8.32 -2.90
CA GLY A 150 -2.28 9.66 -3.10
C GLY A 150 -1.23 10.77 -2.95
N GLN A 151 -0.38 10.68 -1.93
CA GLN A 151 0.74 11.61 -1.74
C GLN A 151 1.75 11.54 -2.90
N LEU A 152 2.15 10.34 -3.34
CA LEU A 152 3.04 10.15 -4.49
C LEU A 152 2.47 10.76 -5.78
N MET A 153 1.17 10.61 -6.02
CA MET A 153 0.50 11.21 -7.19
C MET A 153 0.47 12.74 -7.13
N THR A 154 0.39 13.32 -5.93
CA THR A 154 0.54 14.77 -5.73
C THR A 154 1.98 15.21 -6.00
N ILE A 155 2.95 14.47 -5.47
CA ILE A 155 4.37 14.73 -5.68
C ILE A 155 4.73 14.61 -7.17
N GLN A 156 4.20 13.62 -7.91
CA GLN A 156 4.40 13.53 -9.36
C GLN A 156 3.99 14.84 -10.05
N ARG A 157 2.85 15.44 -9.68
CA ARG A 157 2.43 16.73 -10.24
C ARG A 157 3.39 17.88 -9.89
N MET A 158 3.92 17.89 -8.67
CA MET A 158 4.90 18.91 -8.24
C MET A 158 6.20 18.83 -9.05
N ILE A 159 6.61 17.64 -9.48
CA ILE A 159 7.77 17.45 -10.36
C ILE A 159 7.43 17.48 -11.86
N GLY A 160 6.23 17.96 -12.22
CA GLY A 160 5.81 18.16 -13.61
C GLY A 160 5.29 16.91 -14.33
N GLN A 161 4.98 15.83 -13.61
CA GLN A 161 4.45 14.59 -14.19
C GLN A 161 2.95 14.41 -13.96
N VAL A 162 2.22 13.99 -14.99
CA VAL A 162 0.83 13.56 -14.83
C VAL A 162 0.81 12.09 -14.41
N PRO A 163 0.21 11.73 -13.25
CA PRO A 163 0.16 10.35 -12.79
C PRO A 163 -0.57 9.43 -13.79
N HIS A 164 -0.08 8.17 -13.91
CA HIS A 164 -0.63 7.21 -14.89
C HIS A 164 -2.13 6.96 -14.71
N LEU A 165 -2.63 6.89 -13.46
CA LEU A 165 -4.07 6.72 -13.20
C LEU A 165 -4.90 7.90 -13.73
N THR A 166 -4.36 9.12 -13.69
CA THR A 166 -5.00 10.29 -14.29
C THR A 166 -5.02 10.18 -15.80
N ARG A 167 -3.90 9.80 -16.45
CA ARG A 167 -3.83 9.58 -17.90
C ARG A 167 -4.80 8.50 -18.37
N GLN A 168 -4.83 7.35 -17.69
CA GLN A 168 -5.79 6.27 -17.99
C GLN A 168 -7.26 6.73 -17.92
N MET A 169 -7.59 7.55 -16.92
CA MET A 169 -8.95 8.10 -16.82
C MET A 169 -9.26 9.05 -17.97
N GLN A 170 -8.32 9.93 -18.35
CA GLN A 170 -8.47 10.84 -19.48
C GLN A 170 -8.64 10.09 -20.80
N GLU A 171 -7.83 9.08 -21.06
CA GLU A 171 -7.91 8.21 -22.23
C GLU A 171 -9.28 7.51 -22.31
N ARG A 172 -9.73 6.94 -21.18
CA ARG A 172 -11.04 6.28 -21.10
C ARG A 172 -12.19 7.26 -21.40
N MET A 173 -12.14 8.47 -20.85
CA MET A 173 -13.15 9.49 -21.11
C MET A 173 -13.17 9.93 -22.57
N ALA A 174 -12.01 10.10 -23.19
CA ALA A 174 -11.91 10.43 -24.61
C ALA A 174 -12.50 9.32 -25.49
N GLN A 175 -12.23 8.04 -25.18
CA GLN A 175 -12.82 6.91 -25.88
C GLN A 175 -14.35 6.87 -25.75
N MET A 176 -14.89 7.13 -24.57
CA MET A 176 -16.34 7.17 -24.33
C MET A 176 -17.00 8.31 -25.12
N GLN A 177 -16.37 9.50 -25.16
CA GLN A 177 -16.88 10.64 -25.96
C GLN A 177 -16.87 10.36 -27.47
N ALA A 178 -15.79 9.76 -27.96
CA ALA A 178 -15.70 9.37 -29.36
C ALA A 178 -16.80 8.35 -29.76
N ALA A 179 -17.02 7.36 -28.90
CA ALA A 179 -18.07 6.35 -29.12
C ALA A 179 -19.47 6.97 -29.12
N ALA A 180 -19.76 7.91 -28.21
CA ALA A 180 -21.02 8.61 -28.14
C ALA A 180 -21.26 9.49 -29.42
N GLY A 181 -20.23 10.19 -29.89
CA GLY A 181 -20.30 10.98 -31.14
C GLY A 181 -20.57 10.11 -32.35
N ALA A 182 -19.96 8.94 -32.45
CA ALA A 182 -20.19 8.01 -33.56
C ALA A 182 -21.62 7.41 -33.57
N GLN A 183 -22.27 7.30 -32.41
CA GLN A 183 -23.66 6.85 -32.31
C GLN A 183 -24.66 7.95 -32.67
N ALA A 184 -24.37 9.22 -32.39
CA ALA A 184 -25.23 10.36 -32.70
C ALA A 184 -25.26 10.73 -34.20
N THR A 185 -24.30 10.23 -34.98
CA THR A 185 -24.18 10.47 -36.44
C THR A 185 -24.76 9.33 -37.30
N ARG A 186 -25.36 8.31 -36.68
CA ARG A 186 -26.09 7.23 -37.32
C ARG A 186 -27.59 7.40 -37.17
#